data_96e24c9a4cdab49df7b590ecae5f8393
#
_entry.id   96e24c9a4cdab49df7b590ecae5f8393
#
_cell.length_a   1.000
_cell.length_b   1.000
_cell.length_c   1.000
_cell.angle_alpha   90.00
_cell.angle_beta   90.00
_cell.angle_gamma   90.00
#
_symmetry.space_group_name_H-M   'P 1'
#
loop_
_entity.id
_entity.type
_entity.pdbx_description
1 polymer ?
#
loop_
_entity_poly.entity_id
_entity_poly.type
_entity_poly.pdbx_seq_one_letter_code
_entity_poly.pdbx_strand_id
1 'polypeptide(L)'
;MAGAAAMASLASVAGAWLDLDLHGSTALLPRRLWPSSSGGGGGGAELFPFPLLVWLWPASGVEALRAAWDAARAAAVAPALAAASWFCLALSAMLLADAVFLAAASALARRRRPYRAPGPIIAGPTAEEDGDEEAGRSVGYPMVLVQIPMYNEREVYKLSIGAACGMSWPSDRVIVQVLDDSTDPTVKDLVELECKFWANKGKNVKYEVRNNRKGYKAGALKQGMLYEYVQQCDFVAVFDADFQPEPDFLMRTVPYLVHNPQIGLVQARWEFVNPNEVLMTRIQKMTLDYHFKVEQEAGSSIFGFFGFNGTAGVWRISSIKEAGGWEDRTTVEDMDLAVRAGLKGWKFIYVGDVKVKSELPSNLKAYRRQQHRWTCGAANLFRKMGAEIILTKEVSLWRKLYLIYSFFFIRKVVAHVVPFMLYCVVIPLSVLIPEVTVPVWGVVYIPTTITLLYAIRSPSSIHFIPFWILFENVMSFHRTKATFIGLLELGSVNEWVVTEKLGNSNGTKSEPQILEKPRCRFWDRCTISEILVAIFLFFCATYNLVLGDDFYFVYIYLQAITFLIAGTGFCGTSSSNS
;
A
#
# COMPACT_ATOMS: atom_id res chain seq x y z
N MET A 1 2.99 -22.35 -20.99
CA MET A 1 2.95 -23.71 -20.44
C MET A 1 3.24 -23.75 -18.93
N ALA A 2 4.19 -23.01 -18.38
CA ALA A 2 4.46 -22.97 -16.92
C ALA A 2 3.29 -22.46 -16.06
N GLY A 3 2.49 -21.51 -16.56
CA GLY A 3 1.32 -20.98 -15.84
C GLY A 3 0.15 -21.96 -15.72
N ALA A 4 -0.02 -22.85 -16.72
CA ALA A 4 -1.04 -23.89 -16.66
C ALA A 4 -0.70 -25.00 -15.68
N ALA A 5 0.59 -25.35 -15.56
CA ALA A 5 1.06 -26.34 -14.59
C ALA A 5 0.96 -25.82 -13.14
N ALA A 6 1.23 -24.52 -12.90
CA ALA A 6 1.06 -23.90 -11.58
C ALA A 6 -0.43 -23.78 -11.19
N MET A 7 -1.32 -23.49 -12.15
CA MET A 7 -2.75 -23.49 -11.93
C MET A 7 -3.29 -24.90 -11.65
N ALA A 8 -2.77 -25.92 -12.34
CA ALA A 8 -3.12 -27.31 -12.08
C ALA A 8 -2.62 -27.78 -10.70
N SER A 9 -1.46 -27.32 -10.25
CA SER A 9 -0.93 -27.59 -8.92
C SER A 9 -1.76 -26.93 -7.81
N LEU A 10 -2.17 -25.67 -7.99
CA LEU A 10 -3.05 -24.97 -7.04
C LEU A 10 -4.45 -25.55 -7.04
N ALA A 11 -5.00 -25.93 -8.20
CA ALA A 11 -6.26 -26.64 -8.30
C ALA A 11 -6.18 -28.04 -7.67
N SER A 12 -5.03 -28.73 -7.78
CA SER A 12 -4.77 -30.01 -7.12
C SER A 12 -4.68 -29.86 -5.59
N VAL A 13 -4.03 -28.80 -5.09
CA VAL A 13 -3.99 -28.52 -3.65
C VAL A 13 -5.36 -28.11 -3.14
N ALA A 14 -6.08 -27.23 -3.85
CA ALA A 14 -7.46 -26.88 -3.50
C ALA A 14 -8.40 -28.08 -3.64
N GLY A 15 -8.20 -28.94 -4.65
CA GLY A 15 -8.96 -30.18 -4.85
C GLY A 15 -8.67 -31.20 -3.74
N ALA A 16 -7.44 -31.36 -3.30
CA ALA A 16 -7.08 -32.22 -2.17
C ALA A 16 -7.70 -31.74 -0.85
N TRP A 17 -7.85 -30.43 -0.66
CA TRP A 17 -8.61 -29.86 0.46
C TRP A 17 -10.13 -30.05 0.33
N LEU A 18 -10.66 -29.99 -0.89
CA LEU A 18 -12.08 -30.22 -1.20
C LEU A 18 -12.45 -31.72 -1.09
N ASP A 19 -11.57 -32.64 -1.50
CA ASP A 19 -11.78 -34.09 -1.37
C ASP A 19 -11.74 -34.57 0.08
N LEU A 20 -10.99 -33.87 0.97
CA LEU A 20 -10.99 -34.14 2.41
C LEU A 20 -12.34 -33.82 3.07
N ASP A 21 -13.10 -32.87 2.51
CA ASP A 21 -14.40 -32.43 3.07
C ASP A 21 -15.61 -33.19 2.45
N LEU A 22 -15.46 -33.76 1.23
CA LEU A 22 -16.56 -34.41 0.52
C LEU A 22 -16.72 -35.92 0.79
N HIS A 23 -15.70 -36.58 1.31
CA HIS A 23 -15.73 -38.00 1.58
C HIS A 23 -15.29 -38.30 3.00
N GLY A 24 -16.06 -37.98 4.00
CA GLY A 24 -15.95 -38.41 5.42
C GLY A 24 -15.07 -39.63 5.77
N SER A 25 -13.92 -39.79 5.11
CA SER A 25 -12.99 -40.91 5.25
C SER A 25 -11.79 -40.50 6.09
N THR A 26 -11.94 -40.66 7.39
CA THR A 26 -10.97 -40.46 8.47
C THR A 26 -9.89 -41.57 8.50
N ALA A 27 -9.25 -41.92 7.40
CA ALA A 27 -8.41 -43.14 7.35
C ALA A 27 -6.91 -42.96 7.08
N LEU A 28 -6.30 -41.78 7.28
CA LEU A 28 -4.83 -41.64 7.00
C LEU A 28 -3.98 -40.86 8.01
N LEU A 29 -4.49 -40.53 9.21
CA LEU A 29 -3.59 -40.04 10.29
C LEU A 29 -3.93 -40.74 11.61
N PRO A 30 -2.93 -41.10 12.45
CA PRO A 30 -3.18 -41.82 13.68
C PRO A 30 -4.03 -40.98 14.64
N ARG A 31 -5.20 -41.51 14.96
CA ARG A 31 -6.03 -41.02 16.05
C ARG A 31 -5.18 -40.92 17.32
N ARG A 32 -5.12 -39.71 17.88
CA ARG A 32 -4.77 -39.37 19.25
C ARG A 32 -3.48 -40.00 19.84
N LEU A 33 -2.54 -39.13 20.15
CA LEU A 33 -1.38 -39.42 21.02
C LEU A 33 -1.76 -39.73 22.49
N TRP A 34 -3.05 -39.78 22.84
CA TRP A 34 -3.52 -40.08 24.21
C TRP A 34 -4.55 -41.21 24.20
N PRO A 35 -4.37 -42.27 25.03
CA PRO A 35 -5.30 -43.37 25.09
C PRO A 35 -6.67 -42.87 25.64
N SER A 36 -7.76 -43.19 24.92
CA SER A 36 -9.11 -43.04 25.45
C SER A 36 -9.26 -43.93 26.68
N SER A 37 -9.40 -43.36 27.86
CA SER A 37 -9.84 -44.09 29.02
C SER A 37 -11.30 -44.48 28.80
N SER A 38 -11.52 -45.74 28.44
CA SER A 38 -12.81 -46.39 28.49
C SER A 38 -13.22 -46.57 29.95
N GLY A 39 -14.06 -45.69 30.43
CA GLY A 39 -14.60 -45.81 31.78
C GLY A 39 -15.50 -44.62 32.12
N GLY A 40 -16.76 -44.89 32.18
CA GLY A 40 -17.94 -44.12 32.45
C GLY A 40 -17.89 -42.80 33.21
N GLY A 41 -18.70 -41.91 32.80
CA GLY A 41 -19.28 -40.82 33.60
C GLY A 41 -18.42 -39.56 33.73
N GLY A 42 -18.75 -38.51 33.03
CA GLY A 42 -18.22 -37.18 33.32
C GLY A 42 -17.90 -36.34 32.09
N GLY A 43 -18.89 -36.01 31.29
CA GLY A 43 -18.78 -34.94 30.31
C GLY A 43 -18.58 -33.61 31.04
N GLY A 44 -17.45 -32.94 30.85
CA GLY A 44 -17.24 -31.61 31.43
C GLY A 44 -15.80 -31.14 31.51
N ALA A 45 -14.82 -31.99 31.20
CA ALA A 45 -13.41 -31.63 31.30
C ALA A 45 -12.88 -30.87 30.08
N GLU A 46 -13.60 -30.84 28.97
CA GLU A 46 -13.07 -30.54 27.65
C GLU A 46 -13.10 -29.07 27.21
N LEU A 47 -13.78 -28.18 27.95
CA LEU A 47 -14.09 -26.81 27.47
C LEU A 47 -13.53 -25.66 28.32
N PHE A 48 -12.71 -25.93 29.29
CA PHE A 48 -12.16 -24.87 30.13
C PHE A 48 -10.80 -24.40 29.62
N PRO A 49 -10.66 -23.15 29.16
CA PRO A 49 -9.45 -22.67 28.48
C PRO A 49 -8.22 -22.44 29.39
N PHE A 50 -8.34 -22.72 30.72
CA PHE A 50 -7.28 -22.47 31.69
C PHE A 50 -6.88 -23.72 32.48
N PRO A 51 -6.29 -24.75 31.82
CA PRO A 51 -5.94 -25.99 32.50
C PRO A 51 -4.96 -25.83 33.67
N LEU A 52 -4.12 -24.79 33.66
CA LEU A 52 -3.17 -24.50 34.74
C LEU A 52 -3.84 -24.05 36.05
N LEU A 53 -5.02 -23.44 35.98
CA LEU A 53 -5.75 -23.01 37.17
C LEU A 53 -6.30 -24.21 37.97
N VAL A 54 -6.53 -25.36 37.32
CA VAL A 54 -6.99 -26.59 37.97
C VAL A 54 -5.99 -27.12 39.01
N TRP A 55 -4.70 -26.86 38.84
CA TRP A 55 -3.62 -27.29 39.72
C TRP A 55 -3.38 -26.33 40.88
N LEU A 56 -3.84 -25.11 40.80
CA LEU A 56 -3.54 -24.04 41.78
C LEU A 56 -4.72 -23.71 42.71
N TRP A 57 -5.92 -24.23 42.40
CA TRP A 57 -7.14 -23.85 43.14
C TRP A 57 -7.87 -25.06 43.74
N PRO A 58 -8.60 -24.92 44.88
CA PRO A 58 -9.45 -25.98 45.42
C PRO A 58 -10.51 -26.48 44.45
N ALA A 59 -10.79 -27.76 44.41
CA ALA A 59 -11.71 -28.37 43.42
C ALA A 59 -13.08 -27.67 43.36
N SER A 60 -13.66 -27.28 44.51
CA SER A 60 -14.93 -26.55 44.57
C SER A 60 -14.88 -25.15 43.95
N GLY A 61 -13.72 -24.48 44.04
CA GLY A 61 -13.51 -23.18 43.40
C GLY A 61 -13.37 -23.29 41.86
N VAL A 62 -12.77 -24.39 41.39
CA VAL A 62 -12.64 -24.68 39.95
C VAL A 62 -14.00 -24.98 39.32
N GLU A 63 -14.87 -25.74 40.00
CA GLU A 63 -16.23 -26.04 39.54
C GLU A 63 -17.10 -24.78 39.45
N ALA A 64 -17.04 -23.92 40.47
CA ALA A 64 -17.76 -22.64 40.45
C ALA A 64 -17.26 -21.72 39.30
N LEU A 65 -15.95 -21.68 39.08
CA LEU A 65 -15.37 -20.90 37.97
C LEU A 65 -15.74 -21.46 36.59
N ARG A 66 -15.80 -22.79 36.45
CA ARG A 66 -16.31 -23.44 35.23
C ARG A 66 -17.76 -23.09 34.96
N ALA A 67 -18.64 -23.22 35.97
CA ALA A 67 -20.05 -22.89 35.83
C ALA A 67 -20.26 -21.41 35.45
N ALA A 68 -19.50 -20.51 36.06
CA ALA A 68 -19.51 -19.09 35.75
C ALA A 68 -19.01 -18.81 34.32
N TRP A 69 -17.93 -19.50 33.89
CA TRP A 69 -17.44 -19.40 32.53
C TRP A 69 -18.44 -19.92 31.50
N ASP A 70 -19.04 -21.11 31.74
CA ASP A 70 -20.02 -21.69 30.82
C ASP A 70 -21.26 -20.80 30.66
N ALA A 71 -21.72 -20.21 31.78
CA ALA A 71 -22.82 -19.24 31.75
C ALA A 71 -22.44 -17.96 30.99
N ALA A 72 -21.28 -17.39 31.26
CA ALA A 72 -20.79 -16.19 30.55
C ALA A 72 -20.54 -16.46 29.07
N ARG A 73 -19.95 -17.62 28.75
CA ARG A 73 -19.69 -18.06 27.39
C ARG A 73 -21.00 -18.18 26.60
N ALA A 74 -21.98 -18.90 27.10
CA ALA A 74 -23.26 -19.09 26.41
C ALA A 74 -24.08 -17.79 26.30
N ALA A 75 -24.11 -16.98 27.36
CA ALA A 75 -24.94 -15.78 27.40
C ALA A 75 -24.34 -14.56 26.65
N ALA A 76 -23.03 -14.43 26.60
CA ALA A 76 -22.39 -13.22 26.09
C ALA A 76 -21.28 -13.48 25.06
N VAL A 77 -20.32 -14.38 25.37
CA VAL A 77 -19.11 -14.52 24.56
C VAL A 77 -19.42 -15.15 23.21
N ALA A 78 -20.15 -16.26 23.17
CA ALA A 78 -20.50 -16.95 21.93
C ALA A 78 -21.41 -16.10 21.01
N PRO A 79 -22.49 -15.45 21.50
CA PRO A 79 -23.28 -14.54 20.67
C PRO A 79 -22.48 -13.34 20.14
N ALA A 80 -21.59 -12.74 20.96
CA ALA A 80 -20.76 -11.63 20.53
C ALA A 80 -19.76 -12.06 19.46
N LEU A 81 -19.10 -13.22 19.62
CA LEU A 81 -18.16 -13.74 18.65
C LEU A 81 -18.87 -14.16 17.35
N ALA A 82 -20.06 -14.75 17.43
CA ALA A 82 -20.88 -15.05 16.26
C ALA A 82 -21.27 -13.78 15.50
N ALA A 83 -21.70 -12.74 16.19
CA ALA A 83 -22.00 -11.45 15.56
C ALA A 83 -20.75 -10.84 14.90
N ALA A 84 -19.60 -10.86 15.58
CA ALA A 84 -18.31 -10.40 15.01
C ALA A 84 -17.91 -11.22 13.77
N SER A 85 -18.10 -12.55 13.79
CA SER A 85 -17.84 -13.44 12.65
C SER A 85 -18.68 -13.04 11.44
N TRP A 86 -20.00 -12.92 11.60
CA TRP A 86 -20.89 -12.51 10.52
C TRP A 86 -20.61 -11.11 10.00
N PHE A 87 -20.27 -10.19 10.90
CA PHE A 87 -19.87 -8.84 10.51
C PHE A 87 -18.58 -8.84 9.66
N CYS A 88 -17.54 -9.56 10.09
CA CYS A 88 -16.31 -9.70 9.32
C CYS A 88 -16.55 -10.39 7.97
N LEU A 89 -17.41 -11.42 7.92
CA LEU A 89 -17.78 -12.11 6.69
C LEU A 89 -18.53 -11.21 5.72
N ALA A 90 -19.47 -10.40 6.21
CA ALA A 90 -20.17 -9.42 5.38
C ALA A 90 -19.19 -8.39 4.77
N LEU A 91 -18.28 -7.84 5.57
CA LEU A 91 -17.25 -6.93 5.08
C LEU A 91 -16.29 -7.62 4.10
N SER A 92 -15.93 -8.89 4.34
CA SER A 92 -15.10 -9.69 3.41
C SER A 92 -15.81 -9.92 2.08
N ALA A 93 -17.12 -10.18 2.09
CA ALA A 93 -17.92 -10.32 0.87
C ALA A 93 -17.99 -8.99 0.09
N MET A 94 -18.14 -7.86 0.78
CA MET A 94 -18.08 -6.52 0.15
C MET A 94 -16.72 -6.26 -0.49
N LEU A 95 -15.63 -6.62 0.18
CA LEU A 95 -14.26 -6.50 -0.34
C LEU A 95 -14.07 -7.37 -1.59
N LEU A 96 -14.57 -8.61 -1.57
CA LEU A 96 -14.53 -9.51 -2.72
C LEU A 96 -15.32 -8.93 -3.91
N ALA A 97 -16.53 -8.42 -3.67
CA ALA A 97 -17.36 -7.83 -4.72
C ALA A 97 -16.66 -6.62 -5.38
N ASP A 98 -16.04 -5.72 -4.58
CA ASP A 98 -15.25 -4.59 -5.09
C ASP A 98 -14.04 -5.07 -5.90
N ALA A 99 -13.28 -6.06 -5.40
CA ALA A 99 -12.11 -6.61 -6.09
C ALA A 99 -12.47 -7.26 -7.43
N VAL A 100 -13.54 -8.04 -7.49
CA VAL A 100 -14.05 -8.66 -8.72
C VAL A 100 -14.53 -7.60 -9.71
N PHE A 101 -15.28 -6.60 -9.22
CA PHE A 101 -15.73 -5.49 -10.04
C PHE A 101 -14.56 -4.72 -10.67
N LEU A 102 -13.56 -4.34 -9.89
CA LEU A 102 -12.37 -3.61 -10.39
C LEU A 102 -11.55 -4.47 -11.36
N ALA A 103 -11.39 -5.76 -11.09
CA ALA A 103 -10.68 -6.69 -11.98
C ALA A 103 -11.39 -6.82 -13.33
N ALA A 104 -12.71 -6.98 -13.35
CA ALA A 104 -13.52 -7.00 -14.56
C ALA A 104 -13.46 -5.66 -15.31
N ALA A 105 -13.61 -4.56 -14.58
CA ALA A 105 -13.51 -3.21 -15.09
C ALA A 105 -12.17 -2.95 -15.79
N SER A 106 -11.05 -3.31 -15.14
CA SER A 106 -9.70 -3.14 -15.73
C SER A 106 -9.49 -4.01 -16.97
N ALA A 107 -10.09 -5.21 -17.02
CA ALA A 107 -10.00 -6.08 -18.19
C ALA A 107 -10.77 -5.52 -19.39
N LEU A 108 -11.96 -4.93 -19.14
CA LEU A 108 -12.77 -4.26 -20.17
C LEU A 108 -12.10 -2.98 -20.67
N ALA A 109 -11.51 -2.19 -19.75
CA ALA A 109 -10.79 -0.96 -20.06
C ALA A 109 -9.66 -1.19 -21.07
N ARG A 110 -8.87 -2.25 -20.88
CA ARG A 110 -7.77 -2.61 -21.79
C ARG A 110 -8.24 -2.92 -23.20
N ARG A 111 -9.46 -3.46 -23.36
CA ARG A 111 -10.04 -3.75 -24.68
C ARG A 111 -10.56 -2.49 -25.37
N ARG A 112 -11.05 -1.51 -24.60
CA ARG A 112 -11.74 -0.33 -25.15
C ARG A 112 -10.87 0.92 -25.28
N ARG A 113 -9.74 1.03 -24.54
CA ARG A 113 -8.84 2.20 -24.44
C ARG A 113 -9.59 3.51 -24.69
N PRO A 114 -10.28 4.09 -23.69
CA PRO A 114 -11.18 5.23 -23.88
C PRO A 114 -10.45 6.49 -24.35
N TYR A 115 -9.14 6.52 -24.18
CA TYR A 115 -8.30 7.61 -24.64
C TYR A 115 -7.30 7.07 -25.66
N ARG A 116 -7.48 7.44 -26.92
CA ARG A 116 -6.48 7.21 -27.97
C ARG A 116 -5.23 7.97 -27.57
N ALA A 117 -4.06 7.35 -27.63
CA ALA A 117 -2.81 8.06 -27.46
C ALA A 117 -2.84 9.25 -28.43
N PRO A 118 -2.80 10.49 -27.94
CA PRO A 118 -2.81 11.63 -28.84
C PRO A 118 -1.57 11.56 -29.71
N GLY A 119 -1.70 11.95 -30.98
CA GLY A 119 -0.57 12.11 -31.88
C GLY A 119 0.49 13.05 -31.25
N PRO A 120 1.69 13.11 -31.84
CA PRO A 120 2.72 14.03 -31.36
C PRO A 120 2.13 15.45 -31.32
N ILE A 121 2.60 16.26 -30.38
CA ILE A 121 2.29 17.70 -30.36
C ILE A 121 2.80 18.24 -31.69
N ILE A 122 1.89 18.52 -32.64
CA ILE A 122 2.24 19.14 -33.90
C ILE A 122 2.57 20.59 -33.55
N ALA A 123 3.78 21.03 -33.80
CA ALA A 123 4.10 22.44 -33.84
C ALA A 123 3.00 23.12 -34.66
N GLY A 124 2.35 24.14 -34.07
CA GLY A 124 1.28 24.88 -34.74
C GLY A 124 1.73 25.29 -36.17
N PRO A 125 0.81 25.68 -37.07
CA PRO A 125 1.17 26.06 -38.42
C PRO A 125 2.33 27.04 -38.32
N THR A 126 3.47 26.62 -38.83
CA THR A 126 4.63 27.45 -38.98
C THR A 126 4.18 28.68 -39.76
N ALA A 127 4.34 29.88 -39.18
CA ALA A 127 4.47 31.05 -40.01
C ALA A 127 5.67 30.74 -40.94
N GLU A 128 5.36 30.32 -42.15
CA GLU A 128 6.32 30.31 -43.25
C GLU A 128 6.68 31.77 -43.44
N GLU A 129 7.91 32.12 -43.09
CA GLU A 129 8.66 33.33 -43.44
C GLU A 129 9.42 33.83 -42.22
N ASP A 130 10.54 33.20 -41.97
CA ASP A 130 11.85 33.80 -41.67
C ASP A 130 12.77 32.71 -41.09
N GLY A 131 13.90 32.59 -41.68
CA GLY A 131 14.90 31.54 -41.69
C GLY A 131 15.56 31.04 -40.41
N ASP A 132 14.87 31.01 -39.25
CA ASP A 132 15.35 30.40 -38.02
C ASP A 132 14.56 29.12 -37.72
N GLU A 133 15.01 27.98 -38.26
CA GLU A 133 14.45 26.65 -38.04
C GLU A 133 14.41 26.24 -36.55
N GLU A 134 15.19 26.85 -35.66
CA GLU A 134 15.25 26.53 -34.23
C GLU A 134 14.19 27.26 -33.41
N ALA A 135 13.82 28.48 -33.76
CA ALA A 135 12.78 29.27 -33.09
C ALA A 135 11.36 28.75 -33.38
N GLY A 136 11.10 28.17 -34.53
CA GLY A 136 9.78 27.66 -34.93
C GLY A 136 9.35 26.36 -34.22
N ARG A 137 10.28 25.57 -33.68
CA ARG A 137 9.98 24.27 -33.00
C ARG A 137 9.45 24.40 -31.58
N SER A 138 9.76 25.47 -30.87
CA SER A 138 9.34 25.63 -29.45
C SER A 138 7.94 26.21 -29.28
N VAL A 139 7.39 26.91 -30.25
CA VAL A 139 6.14 27.67 -30.15
C VAL A 139 4.90 26.79 -29.86
N GLY A 140 4.91 25.53 -30.27
CA GLY A 140 3.81 24.58 -30.06
C GLY A 140 3.86 23.83 -28.71
N TYR A 141 4.97 23.89 -27.98
CA TYR A 141 5.15 23.15 -26.72
C TYR A 141 4.69 23.99 -25.51
N PRO A 142 3.81 23.46 -24.62
CA PRO A 142 3.44 24.16 -23.41
C PRO A 142 4.60 24.23 -22.42
N MET A 143 4.56 25.23 -21.54
CA MET A 143 5.54 25.36 -20.45
C MET A 143 5.25 24.37 -19.34
N VAL A 144 6.24 23.57 -18.97
CA VAL A 144 6.15 22.52 -17.93
C VAL A 144 7.07 22.82 -16.77
N LEU A 145 6.53 22.85 -15.57
CA LEU A 145 7.28 22.85 -14.32
C LEU A 145 7.54 21.40 -13.89
N VAL A 146 8.76 21.09 -13.46
CA VAL A 146 9.12 19.80 -12.87
C VAL A 146 9.53 20.05 -11.42
N GLN A 147 8.72 19.60 -10.46
CA GLN A 147 8.99 19.78 -9.03
C GLN A 147 9.61 18.52 -8.41
N ILE A 148 10.73 18.70 -7.70
CA ILE A 148 11.44 17.64 -6.99
C ILE A 148 11.63 18.07 -5.53
N PRO A 149 10.70 17.74 -4.62
CA PRO A 149 10.86 17.98 -3.19
C PRO A 149 11.90 17.02 -2.60
N MET A 150 12.86 17.55 -1.84
CA MET A 150 13.99 16.82 -1.24
C MET A 150 14.11 17.08 0.26
N TYR A 151 14.60 16.06 0.99
CA TYR A 151 14.95 16.19 2.40
C TYR A 151 16.05 15.19 2.79
N ASN A 152 17.29 15.66 2.94
CA ASN A 152 18.46 14.87 3.30
C ASN A 152 18.69 13.64 2.38
N GLU A 153 18.39 13.77 1.08
CA GLU A 153 18.42 12.69 0.08
C GLU A 153 19.81 12.50 -0.54
N ARG A 154 20.81 12.23 0.31
CA ARG A 154 22.23 12.18 -0.06
C ARG A 154 22.54 11.17 -1.16
N GLU A 155 21.86 10.02 -1.15
CA GLU A 155 22.20 8.89 -2.04
C GLU A 155 21.52 8.98 -3.42
N VAL A 156 20.44 9.77 -3.54
CA VAL A 156 19.58 9.74 -4.74
C VAL A 156 19.46 11.08 -5.48
N TYR A 157 19.91 12.22 -4.87
CA TYR A 157 19.72 13.55 -5.46
C TYR A 157 20.28 13.67 -6.90
N LYS A 158 21.47 13.11 -7.18
CA LYS A 158 22.09 13.15 -8.51
C LYS A 158 21.25 12.42 -9.55
N LEU A 159 20.71 11.27 -9.16
CA LEU A 159 19.92 10.44 -10.09
C LEU A 159 18.60 11.12 -10.47
N SER A 160 17.90 11.69 -9.48
CA SER A 160 16.61 12.36 -9.73
C SER A 160 16.76 13.66 -10.50
N ILE A 161 17.70 14.54 -10.09
CA ILE A 161 17.96 15.80 -10.80
C ILE A 161 18.45 15.53 -12.23
N GLY A 162 19.39 14.56 -12.38
CA GLY A 162 19.89 14.16 -13.68
C GLY A 162 18.82 13.60 -14.61
N ALA A 163 17.93 12.74 -14.10
CA ALA A 163 16.82 12.18 -14.87
C ALA A 163 15.82 13.27 -15.29
N ALA A 164 15.48 14.21 -14.40
CA ALA A 164 14.59 15.32 -14.68
C ALA A 164 15.19 16.27 -15.75
N CYS A 165 16.47 16.63 -15.62
CA CYS A 165 17.18 17.46 -16.58
C CYS A 165 17.42 16.76 -17.93
N GLY A 166 17.43 15.42 -17.94
CA GLY A 166 17.61 14.57 -19.12
C GLY A 166 16.35 14.35 -19.94
N MET A 167 15.17 14.83 -19.49
CA MET A 167 13.94 14.67 -20.24
C MET A 167 13.99 15.40 -21.59
N SER A 168 13.42 14.73 -22.61
CA SER A 168 13.33 15.22 -24.00
C SER A 168 12.17 16.22 -24.11
N TRP A 169 12.42 17.48 -23.75
CA TRP A 169 11.51 18.61 -23.90
C TRP A 169 12.30 19.84 -24.27
N PRO A 170 11.79 20.79 -25.05
CA PRO A 170 12.52 22.02 -25.39
C PRO A 170 13.02 22.72 -24.13
N SER A 171 14.30 23.08 -24.08
CA SER A 171 14.93 23.60 -22.86
C SER A 171 14.37 24.94 -22.38
N ASP A 172 13.79 25.73 -23.32
CA ASP A 172 13.08 26.97 -23.06
C ASP A 172 11.63 26.75 -22.59
N ARG A 173 11.11 25.50 -22.65
CA ARG A 173 9.74 25.12 -22.30
C ARG A 173 9.65 24.21 -21.08
N VAL A 174 10.74 24.01 -20.35
CA VAL A 174 10.76 23.24 -19.11
C VAL A 174 11.56 23.95 -18.03
N ILE A 175 11.03 23.97 -16.81
CA ILE A 175 11.72 24.47 -15.61
C ILE A 175 11.80 23.31 -14.63
N VAL A 176 13.03 22.95 -14.22
CA VAL A 176 13.25 21.97 -13.15
C VAL A 176 13.44 22.73 -11.84
N GLN A 177 12.49 22.55 -10.91
CA GLN A 177 12.49 23.18 -9.59
C GLN A 177 12.82 22.15 -8.52
N VAL A 178 13.97 22.29 -7.90
CA VAL A 178 14.42 21.48 -6.76
C VAL A 178 14.05 22.22 -5.47
N LEU A 179 13.16 21.60 -4.67
CA LEU A 179 12.63 22.16 -3.42
C LEU A 179 13.32 21.47 -2.24
N ASP A 180 14.36 22.09 -1.69
CA ASP A 180 15.21 21.47 -0.68
C ASP A 180 14.86 21.92 0.74
N ASP A 181 14.34 20.98 1.53
CA ASP A 181 14.04 21.12 2.96
C ASP A 181 15.13 20.48 3.85
N SER A 182 16.26 20.10 3.29
CA SER A 182 17.35 19.41 4.02
C SER A 182 17.81 20.21 5.22
N THR A 183 18.17 19.49 6.27
CA THR A 183 18.76 20.08 7.50
C THR A 183 20.27 19.89 7.57
N ASP A 184 20.81 18.92 6.82
CA ASP A 184 22.25 18.68 6.70
C ASP A 184 22.87 19.67 5.71
N PRO A 185 23.79 20.59 6.16
CA PRO A 185 24.43 21.54 5.28
C PRO A 185 25.21 20.88 4.14
N THR A 186 25.87 19.74 4.40
CA THR A 186 26.62 18.99 3.38
C THR A 186 25.74 18.53 2.24
N VAL A 187 24.52 18.07 2.56
CA VAL A 187 23.55 17.65 1.53
C VAL A 187 23.06 18.83 0.73
N LYS A 188 22.78 19.98 1.38
CA LYS A 188 22.40 21.22 0.69
C LYS A 188 23.47 21.65 -0.33
N ASP A 189 24.74 21.69 0.10
CA ASP A 189 25.85 22.06 -0.76
C ASP A 189 25.96 21.11 -1.98
N LEU A 190 25.78 19.80 -1.76
CA LEU A 190 25.83 18.80 -2.82
C LEU A 190 24.68 18.97 -3.83
N VAL A 191 23.46 19.22 -3.36
CA VAL A 191 22.28 19.44 -4.20
C VAL A 191 22.44 20.74 -4.99
N GLU A 192 22.89 21.81 -4.34
CA GLU A 192 23.15 23.11 -5.01
C GLU A 192 24.19 22.99 -6.11
N LEU A 193 25.31 22.28 -5.84
CA LEU A 193 26.35 22.02 -6.84
C LEU A 193 25.81 21.25 -8.05
N GLU A 194 24.97 20.25 -7.83
CA GLU A 194 24.35 19.49 -8.92
C GLU A 194 23.39 20.37 -9.73
N CYS A 195 22.61 21.23 -9.09
CA CYS A 195 21.73 22.18 -9.78
C CYS A 195 22.55 23.17 -10.64
N LYS A 196 23.66 23.72 -10.09
CA LYS A 196 24.58 24.60 -10.83
C LYS A 196 25.23 23.89 -12.02
N PHE A 197 25.60 22.62 -11.86
CA PHE A 197 26.15 21.81 -12.97
C PHE A 197 25.18 21.69 -14.14
N TRP A 198 23.90 21.42 -13.89
CA TRP A 198 22.89 21.34 -14.95
C TRP A 198 22.52 22.70 -15.53
N ALA A 199 22.51 23.76 -14.72
CA ALA A 199 22.32 25.13 -15.18
C ALA A 199 23.43 25.55 -16.15
N ASN A 200 24.69 25.21 -15.83
CA ASN A 200 25.85 25.48 -16.69
C ASN A 200 25.81 24.69 -18.03
N LYS A 201 25.03 23.59 -18.08
CA LYS A 201 24.76 22.84 -19.31
C LYS A 201 23.56 23.39 -20.12
N GLY A 202 23.06 24.56 -19.77
CA GLY A 202 21.95 25.20 -20.49
C GLY A 202 20.57 24.69 -20.09
N LYS A 203 20.42 23.95 -18.97
CA LYS A 203 19.11 23.55 -18.45
C LYS A 203 18.55 24.60 -17.50
N ASN A 204 17.24 24.86 -17.59
CA ASN A 204 16.58 25.83 -16.71
C ASN A 204 16.27 25.17 -15.36
N VAL A 205 17.24 25.20 -14.44
CA VAL A 205 17.14 24.61 -13.10
C VAL A 205 17.05 25.73 -12.07
N LYS A 206 16.08 25.61 -11.15
CA LYS A 206 15.88 26.49 -9.99
C LYS A 206 16.08 25.69 -8.73
N TYR A 207 16.98 26.15 -7.87
CA TYR A 207 17.25 25.58 -6.55
C TYR A 207 16.63 26.47 -5.48
N GLU A 208 15.64 25.96 -4.76
CA GLU A 208 14.84 26.70 -3.80
C GLU A 208 14.95 26.04 -2.42
N VAL A 209 15.44 26.81 -1.44
CA VAL A 209 15.65 26.33 -0.06
C VAL A 209 14.62 26.94 0.86
N ARG A 210 14.05 26.11 1.74
CA ARG A 210 13.19 26.59 2.83
C ARG A 210 13.93 26.51 4.17
N ASN A 211 13.72 27.53 5.03
CA ASN A 211 14.27 27.54 6.39
C ASN A 211 13.38 26.83 7.41
N ASN A 212 12.22 26.31 7.00
CA ASN A 212 11.29 25.59 7.84
C ASN A 212 10.73 24.37 7.09
N ARG A 213 10.32 23.34 7.84
CA ARG A 213 9.66 22.15 7.28
C ARG A 213 8.15 22.15 7.50
N LYS A 214 7.52 23.31 7.69
CA LYS A 214 6.08 23.37 7.91
C LYS A 214 5.33 22.74 6.74
N GLY A 215 4.45 21.78 7.02
CA GLY A 215 3.71 21.04 6.01
C GLY A 215 4.53 20.04 5.20
N TYR A 216 5.79 19.78 5.57
CA TYR A 216 6.66 18.79 4.91
C TYR A 216 6.66 18.92 3.38
N LYS A 217 6.44 17.79 2.66
CA LYS A 217 6.36 17.76 1.20
C LYS A 217 5.23 18.65 0.64
N ALA A 218 4.03 18.60 1.24
CA ALA A 218 2.92 19.47 0.84
C ALA A 218 3.28 20.95 0.94
N GLY A 219 3.93 21.34 2.05
CA GLY A 219 4.41 22.70 2.25
C GLY A 219 5.48 23.11 1.25
N ALA A 220 6.40 22.21 0.87
CA ALA A 220 7.40 22.45 -0.17
C ALA A 220 6.76 22.69 -1.52
N LEU A 221 5.87 21.78 -1.95
CA LEU A 221 5.13 21.91 -3.21
C LEU A 221 4.27 23.18 -3.24
N LYS A 222 3.57 23.50 -2.13
CA LYS A 222 2.79 24.72 -1.99
C LYS A 222 3.63 25.98 -2.18
N GLN A 223 4.77 26.05 -1.48
CA GLN A 223 5.70 27.18 -1.61
C GLN A 223 6.27 27.27 -3.02
N GLY A 224 6.62 26.13 -3.61
CA GLY A 224 7.14 26.03 -4.97
C GLY A 224 6.20 26.61 -6.02
N MET A 225 4.88 26.51 -5.82
CA MET A 225 3.88 27.07 -6.73
C MET A 225 3.74 28.60 -6.64
N LEU A 226 4.32 29.27 -5.64
CA LEU A 226 4.18 30.70 -5.44
C LEU A 226 5.24 31.55 -6.18
N TYR A 227 6.29 30.92 -6.71
CA TYR A 227 7.34 31.65 -7.43
C TYR A 227 6.80 32.25 -8.75
N GLU A 228 7.27 33.44 -9.10
CA GLU A 228 6.81 34.21 -10.26
C GLU A 228 6.95 33.44 -11.56
N TYR A 229 8.09 32.76 -11.76
CA TYR A 229 8.34 31.96 -12.98
C TYR A 229 7.37 30.79 -13.17
N VAL A 230 6.63 30.38 -12.14
CA VAL A 230 5.61 29.31 -12.23
C VAL A 230 4.33 29.83 -12.89
N GLN A 231 4.09 31.14 -12.88
CA GLN A 231 2.87 31.70 -13.46
C GLN A 231 2.76 31.51 -14.98
N GLN A 232 3.90 31.33 -15.66
CA GLN A 232 3.95 31.04 -17.08
C GLN A 232 3.77 29.56 -17.43
N CYS A 233 3.74 28.67 -16.41
CA CYS A 233 3.64 27.24 -16.64
C CYS A 233 2.18 26.78 -16.77
N ASP A 234 1.92 25.88 -17.70
CA ASP A 234 0.60 25.27 -17.93
C ASP A 234 0.42 24.00 -17.09
N PHE A 235 1.51 23.23 -16.96
CA PHE A 235 1.52 21.93 -16.32
C PHE A 235 2.66 21.80 -15.31
N VAL A 236 2.44 20.92 -14.31
CA VAL A 236 3.47 20.58 -13.32
C VAL A 236 3.61 19.05 -13.21
N ALA A 237 4.82 18.55 -13.43
CA ALA A 237 5.22 17.18 -13.15
C ALA A 237 5.84 17.11 -11.75
N VAL A 238 5.45 16.14 -10.95
CA VAL A 238 5.97 15.94 -9.58
C VAL A 238 6.71 14.63 -9.50
N PHE A 239 7.96 14.67 -9.00
CA PHE A 239 8.79 13.50 -8.76
C PHE A 239 9.37 13.52 -7.35
N ASP A 240 9.25 12.42 -6.62
CA ASP A 240 10.00 12.24 -5.38
C ASP A 240 11.50 12.13 -5.68
N ALA A 241 12.34 12.42 -4.69
CA ALA A 241 13.78 12.47 -4.84
C ALA A 241 14.47 11.16 -5.25
N ASP A 242 13.78 10.03 -5.19
CA ASP A 242 14.25 8.72 -5.63
C ASP A 242 13.63 8.25 -6.96
N PHE A 243 12.82 9.10 -7.60
CA PHE A 243 12.15 8.77 -8.87
C PHE A 243 12.97 9.24 -10.07
N GLN A 244 13.07 8.36 -11.06
CA GLN A 244 13.85 8.59 -12.27
C GLN A 244 12.94 8.42 -13.48
N PRO A 245 12.38 9.53 -14.04
CA PRO A 245 11.62 9.48 -15.28
C PRO A 245 12.51 9.08 -16.48
N GLU A 246 11.91 8.40 -17.45
CA GLU A 246 12.55 8.15 -18.74
C GLU A 246 12.60 9.44 -19.57
N PRO A 247 13.56 9.58 -20.52
CA PRO A 247 13.69 10.79 -21.31
C PRO A 247 12.42 11.21 -22.07
N ASP A 248 11.61 10.26 -22.52
CA ASP A 248 10.37 10.50 -23.28
C ASP A 248 9.13 10.73 -22.39
N PHE A 249 9.28 10.83 -21.07
CA PHE A 249 8.17 10.93 -20.10
C PHE A 249 7.20 12.07 -20.43
N LEU A 250 7.69 13.30 -20.63
CA LEU A 250 6.84 14.45 -20.94
C LEU A 250 6.19 14.30 -22.32
N MET A 251 6.91 13.78 -23.31
CA MET A 251 6.40 13.53 -24.65
C MET A 251 5.24 12.51 -24.67
N ARG A 252 5.20 11.61 -23.69
CA ARG A 252 4.16 10.56 -23.58
C ARG A 252 3.03 10.90 -22.62
N THR A 253 3.16 11.96 -21.82
CA THR A 253 2.16 12.34 -20.80
C THR A 253 1.48 13.67 -21.11
N VAL A 254 2.21 14.72 -21.41
CA VAL A 254 1.68 16.08 -21.65
C VAL A 254 0.67 16.15 -22.80
N PRO A 255 0.83 15.42 -23.92
CA PRO A 255 -0.13 15.44 -25.01
C PRO A 255 -1.57 15.08 -24.60
N TYR A 256 -1.74 14.19 -23.61
CA TYR A 256 -3.07 13.88 -23.08
C TYR A 256 -3.75 15.11 -22.46
N LEU A 257 -2.96 15.94 -21.74
CA LEU A 257 -3.47 17.18 -21.14
C LEU A 257 -3.79 18.23 -22.20
N VAL A 258 -2.91 18.39 -23.20
CA VAL A 258 -3.10 19.36 -24.28
C VAL A 258 -4.37 19.08 -25.08
N HIS A 259 -4.57 17.83 -25.49
CA HIS A 259 -5.72 17.45 -26.32
C HIS A 259 -7.04 17.28 -25.56
N ASN A 260 -7.02 17.24 -24.23
CA ASN A 260 -8.21 17.02 -23.40
C ASN A 260 -8.30 18.06 -22.27
N PRO A 261 -8.97 19.21 -22.47
CA PRO A 261 -9.05 20.28 -21.47
C PRO A 261 -9.67 19.87 -20.14
N GLN A 262 -10.52 18.83 -20.13
CA GLN A 262 -11.17 18.32 -18.91
C GLN A 262 -10.26 17.41 -18.06
N ILE A 263 -9.04 17.09 -18.55
CA ILE A 263 -8.11 16.27 -17.80
C ILE A 263 -7.26 17.13 -16.89
N GLY A 264 -7.30 16.85 -15.59
CA GLY A 264 -6.51 17.52 -14.57
C GLY A 264 -5.21 16.81 -14.23
N LEU A 265 -5.16 15.48 -14.38
CA LEU A 265 -4.01 14.65 -14.02
C LEU A 265 -3.76 13.54 -15.03
N VAL A 266 -2.50 13.34 -15.39
CA VAL A 266 -1.98 12.15 -16.06
C VAL A 266 -0.98 11.47 -15.14
N GLN A 267 -1.26 10.22 -14.73
CA GLN A 267 -0.43 9.42 -13.83
C GLN A 267 0.32 8.32 -14.60
N ALA A 268 1.62 8.26 -14.44
CA ALA A 268 2.47 7.16 -14.92
C ALA A 268 2.62 6.04 -13.87
N ARG A 269 3.11 4.88 -14.29
CA ARG A 269 3.33 3.71 -13.45
C ARG A 269 4.72 3.75 -12.80
N TRP A 270 4.80 3.27 -11.56
CA TRP A 270 6.08 3.00 -10.92
C TRP A 270 6.68 1.68 -11.42
N GLU A 271 7.97 1.70 -11.70
CA GLU A 271 8.78 0.52 -12.00
C GLU A 271 9.89 0.40 -10.96
N PHE A 272 10.03 -0.77 -10.35
CA PHE A 272 10.95 -0.94 -9.23
C PHE A 272 12.30 -1.45 -9.71
N VAL A 273 13.39 -0.86 -9.24
CA VAL A 273 14.76 -1.24 -9.60
C VAL A 273 15.24 -2.47 -8.83
N ASN A 274 14.69 -2.69 -7.62
CA ASN A 274 15.05 -3.79 -6.71
C ASN A 274 13.93 -4.80 -6.43
N PRO A 275 13.10 -5.20 -7.41
CA PRO A 275 11.88 -5.99 -7.17
C PRO A 275 12.17 -7.42 -6.73
N ASN A 276 13.38 -7.94 -6.97
CA ASN A 276 13.79 -9.30 -6.70
C ASN A 276 14.92 -9.42 -5.66
N GLU A 277 15.26 -8.33 -5.00
CA GLU A 277 16.37 -8.27 -4.05
C GLU A 277 16.12 -9.16 -2.83
N VAL A 278 14.95 -9.05 -2.21
CA VAL A 278 14.53 -9.87 -1.06
C VAL A 278 13.08 -10.32 -1.22
N LEU A 279 12.66 -11.32 -0.43
CA LEU A 279 11.27 -11.79 -0.42
C LEU A 279 10.27 -10.64 -0.19
N MET A 280 10.60 -9.72 0.71
CA MET A 280 9.75 -8.59 1.05
C MET A 280 9.54 -7.64 -0.14
N THR A 281 10.55 -7.35 -0.97
CA THR A 281 10.39 -6.50 -2.17
C THR A 281 9.54 -7.19 -3.24
N ARG A 282 9.64 -8.53 -3.37
CA ARG A 282 8.78 -9.32 -4.27
C ARG A 282 7.30 -9.25 -3.86
N ILE A 283 7.04 -9.37 -2.56
CA ILE A 283 5.68 -9.27 -1.98
C ILE A 283 5.10 -7.87 -2.22
N GLN A 284 5.88 -6.83 -1.95
CA GLN A 284 5.47 -5.44 -2.21
C GLN A 284 5.15 -5.20 -3.68
N LYS A 285 6.02 -5.69 -4.57
CA LYS A 285 5.79 -5.60 -6.02
C LYS A 285 4.46 -6.24 -6.42
N MET A 286 4.12 -7.41 -5.88
CA MET A 286 2.87 -8.10 -6.20
C MET A 286 1.65 -7.26 -5.79
N THR A 287 1.66 -6.69 -4.60
CA THR A 287 0.59 -5.81 -4.09
C THR A 287 0.48 -4.53 -4.94
N LEU A 288 1.60 -3.88 -5.27
CA LEU A 288 1.63 -2.66 -6.08
C LEU A 288 1.27 -2.93 -7.56
N ASP A 289 1.62 -4.11 -8.11
CA ASP A 289 1.17 -4.51 -9.45
C ASP A 289 -0.36 -4.59 -9.54
N TYR A 290 -1.05 -5.05 -8.51
CA TYR A 290 -2.51 -5.03 -8.45
C TYR A 290 -3.04 -3.59 -8.41
N HIS A 291 -2.47 -2.76 -7.55
CA HIS A 291 -2.84 -1.34 -7.47
C HIS A 291 -2.74 -0.64 -8.83
N PHE A 292 -1.62 -0.77 -9.53
CA PHE A 292 -1.43 -0.13 -10.84
C PHE A 292 -2.25 -0.76 -11.96
N LYS A 293 -2.24 -2.08 -12.07
CA LYS A 293 -2.85 -2.79 -13.21
C LYS A 293 -4.36 -3.02 -13.07
N VAL A 294 -4.93 -2.85 -11.87
CA VAL A 294 -6.35 -3.06 -11.61
C VAL A 294 -7.01 -1.79 -11.09
N GLU A 295 -6.60 -1.29 -9.92
CA GLU A 295 -7.31 -0.19 -9.27
C GLU A 295 -7.18 1.12 -10.06
N GLN A 296 -5.98 1.50 -10.48
CA GLN A 296 -5.76 2.74 -11.24
C GLN A 296 -6.32 2.64 -12.66
N GLU A 297 -6.15 1.52 -13.34
CA GLU A 297 -6.71 1.27 -14.66
C GLU A 297 -8.25 1.35 -14.64
N ALA A 298 -8.90 0.67 -13.69
CA ALA A 298 -10.35 0.70 -13.53
C ALA A 298 -10.84 2.11 -13.14
N GLY A 299 -10.16 2.75 -12.18
CA GLY A 299 -10.48 4.11 -11.73
C GLY A 299 -10.42 5.12 -12.86
N SER A 300 -9.36 5.09 -13.66
CA SER A 300 -9.18 5.95 -14.82
C SER A 300 -10.26 5.73 -15.88
N SER A 301 -10.54 4.47 -16.23
CA SER A 301 -11.39 4.15 -17.38
C SER A 301 -12.90 4.29 -17.12
N ILE A 302 -13.36 3.95 -15.92
CA ILE A 302 -14.80 3.95 -15.60
C ILE A 302 -15.21 5.25 -14.92
N PHE A 303 -14.43 5.66 -13.91
CA PHE A 303 -14.80 6.78 -13.07
C PHE A 303 -14.10 8.09 -13.48
N GLY A 304 -13.06 8.02 -14.32
CA GLY A 304 -12.18 9.15 -14.61
C GLY A 304 -11.55 9.72 -13.32
N PHE A 305 -11.37 8.86 -12.31
CA PHE A 305 -10.84 9.22 -10.99
C PHE A 305 -10.08 8.06 -10.34
N PHE A 306 -8.95 8.39 -9.76
CA PHE A 306 -8.15 7.56 -8.85
C PHE A 306 -7.34 8.47 -7.91
N GLY A 307 -6.79 7.92 -6.83
CA GLY A 307 -5.87 8.68 -5.97
C GLY A 307 -4.55 8.97 -6.68
N PHE A 308 -4.08 10.20 -6.65
CA PHE A 308 -2.72 10.54 -7.06
C PHE A 308 -1.72 9.84 -6.13
N ASN A 309 -0.64 9.31 -6.68
CA ASN A 309 0.35 8.54 -5.91
C ASN A 309 1.47 9.41 -5.32
N GLY A 310 1.33 10.72 -5.34
CA GLY A 310 2.30 11.68 -4.83
C GLY A 310 3.46 11.98 -5.78
N THR A 311 3.68 11.16 -6.80
CA THR A 311 4.84 11.23 -7.68
C THR A 311 4.53 10.62 -9.05
N ALA A 312 5.40 10.85 -10.05
CA ALA A 312 5.27 10.34 -11.41
C ALA A 312 3.95 10.72 -12.09
N GLY A 313 3.44 11.90 -11.80
CA GLY A 313 2.23 12.44 -12.40
C GLY A 313 2.42 13.85 -12.93
N VAL A 314 1.66 14.19 -13.97
CA VAL A 314 1.62 15.53 -14.56
C VAL A 314 0.25 16.13 -14.32
N TRP A 315 0.21 17.23 -13.60
CA TRP A 315 -0.99 17.97 -13.30
C TRP A 315 -1.16 19.18 -14.22
N ARG A 316 -2.39 19.50 -14.56
CA ARG A 316 -2.76 20.82 -15.08
C ARG A 316 -2.78 21.82 -13.93
N ILE A 317 -2.04 22.92 -14.05
CA ILE A 317 -1.91 23.91 -12.94
C ILE A 317 -3.26 24.55 -12.59
N SER A 318 -4.15 24.80 -13.57
CA SER A 318 -5.49 25.31 -13.30
C SER A 318 -6.31 24.35 -12.42
N SER A 319 -6.19 23.02 -12.61
CA SER A 319 -6.90 22.05 -11.78
C SER A 319 -6.42 22.05 -10.32
N ILE A 320 -5.12 22.27 -10.08
CA ILE A 320 -4.56 22.44 -8.74
C ILE A 320 -5.11 23.73 -8.10
N LYS A 321 -5.11 24.85 -8.85
CA LYS A 321 -5.61 26.15 -8.37
C LYS A 321 -7.10 26.07 -8.01
N GLU A 322 -7.93 25.49 -8.87
CA GLU A 322 -9.36 25.30 -8.64
C GLU A 322 -9.68 24.36 -7.47
N ALA A 323 -8.81 23.37 -7.22
CA ALA A 323 -8.90 22.51 -6.06
C ALA A 323 -8.43 23.17 -4.75
N GLY A 324 -7.96 24.42 -4.77
CA GLY A 324 -7.46 25.14 -3.61
C GLY A 324 -5.97 24.97 -3.32
N GLY A 325 -5.21 24.38 -4.25
CA GLY A 325 -3.76 24.18 -4.11
C GLY A 325 -3.37 22.98 -3.22
N TRP A 326 -2.11 22.88 -2.90
CA TRP A 326 -1.59 21.89 -1.96
C TRP A 326 -1.98 22.24 -0.52
N GLU A 327 -2.45 21.25 0.25
CA GLU A 327 -2.77 21.39 1.66
C GLU A 327 -1.99 20.40 2.52
N ASP A 328 -1.59 20.83 3.71
CA ASP A 328 -0.79 20.08 4.68
C ASP A 328 -1.61 19.49 5.85
N ARG A 329 -2.91 19.37 5.67
CA ARG A 329 -3.85 18.90 6.69
C ARG A 329 -3.79 17.39 6.96
N THR A 330 -3.11 16.63 6.09
CA THR A 330 -2.90 15.18 6.22
C THR A 330 -1.51 14.79 5.70
N THR A 331 -1.06 13.56 6.02
CA THR A 331 0.19 12.99 5.50
C THR A 331 0.03 12.37 4.10
N VAL A 332 -1.13 12.51 3.46
CA VAL A 332 -1.44 12.06 2.09
C VAL A 332 -1.99 13.25 1.29
N GLU A 333 -1.18 14.28 1.18
CA GLU A 333 -1.47 15.53 0.48
C GLU A 333 -1.83 15.30 -1.00
N ASP A 334 -1.28 14.27 -1.58
CA ASP A 334 -1.51 13.79 -2.93
C ASP A 334 -2.94 13.28 -3.13
N MET A 335 -3.40 12.40 -2.25
CA MET A 335 -4.76 11.89 -2.26
C MET A 335 -5.77 12.98 -1.94
N ASP A 336 -5.44 13.89 -1.01
CA ASP A 336 -6.27 15.04 -0.65
C ASP A 336 -6.51 15.96 -1.86
N LEU A 337 -5.43 16.35 -2.57
CA LEU A 337 -5.53 17.15 -3.78
C LEU A 337 -6.34 16.42 -4.86
N ALA A 338 -6.10 15.13 -5.06
CA ALA A 338 -6.82 14.33 -6.05
C ALA A 338 -8.34 14.31 -5.76
N VAL A 339 -8.73 14.10 -4.50
CA VAL A 339 -10.16 14.10 -4.14
C VAL A 339 -10.78 15.48 -4.35
N ARG A 340 -10.13 16.57 -3.91
CA ARG A 340 -10.63 17.94 -4.11
C ARG A 340 -10.77 18.30 -5.59
N ALA A 341 -9.78 18.00 -6.42
CA ALA A 341 -9.86 18.19 -7.86
C ALA A 341 -10.97 17.33 -8.51
N GLY A 342 -11.10 16.07 -8.04
CA GLY A 342 -12.19 15.19 -8.44
C GLY A 342 -13.57 15.74 -8.09
N LEU A 343 -13.73 16.38 -6.94
CA LEU A 343 -14.98 17.04 -6.53
C LEU A 343 -15.29 18.29 -7.37
N LYS A 344 -14.29 18.94 -7.97
CA LYS A 344 -14.46 20.01 -8.97
C LYS A 344 -14.77 19.50 -10.39
N GLY A 345 -14.92 18.19 -10.57
CA GLY A 345 -15.29 17.58 -11.85
C GLY A 345 -14.09 17.20 -12.74
N TRP A 346 -12.85 17.49 -12.34
CA TRP A 346 -11.66 17.11 -13.09
C TRP A 346 -11.57 15.59 -13.26
N LYS A 347 -11.09 15.16 -14.44
CA LYS A 347 -10.87 13.76 -14.77
C LYS A 347 -9.38 13.42 -14.77
N PHE A 348 -9.06 12.17 -14.50
CA PHE A 348 -7.68 11.67 -14.43
C PHE A 348 -7.47 10.52 -15.40
N ILE A 349 -6.30 10.50 -16.02
CA ILE A 349 -5.87 9.44 -16.94
C ILE A 349 -4.69 8.71 -16.32
N TYR A 350 -4.76 7.39 -16.30
CA TYR A 350 -3.65 6.52 -15.96
C TYR A 350 -3.00 5.97 -17.23
N VAL A 351 -1.67 6.17 -17.37
CA VAL A 351 -0.87 5.72 -18.53
C VAL A 351 0.12 4.67 -18.06
N GLY A 352 -0.34 3.42 -17.95
CA GLY A 352 0.43 2.31 -17.38
C GLY A 352 1.64 1.87 -18.24
N ASP A 353 1.71 2.29 -19.50
CA ASP A 353 2.81 2.01 -20.42
C ASP A 353 4.01 2.98 -20.22
N VAL A 354 3.77 4.14 -19.57
CA VAL A 354 4.83 5.07 -19.15
C VAL A 354 5.29 4.69 -17.77
N LYS A 355 6.59 4.43 -17.63
CA LYS A 355 7.16 3.93 -16.38
C LYS A 355 8.16 4.91 -15.80
N VAL A 356 8.19 5.00 -14.48
CA VAL A 356 9.18 5.79 -13.75
C VAL A 356 9.85 4.90 -12.72
N LYS A 357 11.19 4.86 -12.75
CA LYS A 357 11.98 3.99 -11.87
C LYS A 357 11.98 4.53 -10.45
N SER A 358 11.83 3.62 -9.48
CA SER A 358 11.90 3.92 -8.05
C SER A 358 12.40 2.71 -7.26
N GLU A 359 12.64 2.87 -5.97
CA GLU A 359 13.16 1.83 -5.08
C GLU A 359 12.12 1.43 -4.03
N LEU A 360 11.97 0.10 -3.82
CA LEU A 360 11.14 -0.44 -2.73
C LEU A 360 11.95 -0.53 -1.43
N PRO A 361 11.35 -0.25 -0.27
CA PRO A 361 12.03 -0.48 1.01
C PRO A 361 12.32 -1.96 1.22
N SER A 362 13.60 -2.32 1.37
CA SER A 362 14.06 -3.68 1.64
C SER A 362 14.04 -4.04 3.13
N ASN A 363 13.88 -3.06 4.01
CA ASN A 363 13.85 -3.21 5.46
C ASN A 363 12.42 -3.15 6.01
N LEU A 364 12.04 -4.13 6.88
CA LEU A 364 10.71 -4.21 7.47
C LEU A 364 10.33 -2.95 8.29
N LYS A 365 11.28 -2.35 9.01
CA LYS A 365 11.03 -1.13 9.79
C LYS A 365 10.67 0.05 8.88
N ALA A 366 11.39 0.22 7.77
CA ALA A 366 11.11 1.24 6.76
C ALA A 366 9.74 1.00 6.10
N TYR A 367 9.45 -0.24 5.72
CA TYR A 367 8.16 -0.62 5.15
C TYR A 367 6.99 -0.40 6.10
N ARG A 368 7.12 -0.77 7.39
CA ARG A 368 6.09 -0.50 8.42
C ARG A 368 5.79 1.00 8.56
N ARG A 369 6.84 1.85 8.58
CA ARG A 369 6.68 3.32 8.66
C ARG A 369 5.94 3.86 7.43
N GLN A 370 6.32 3.41 6.24
CA GLN A 370 5.65 3.79 4.99
C GLN A 370 4.17 3.38 4.99
N GLN A 371 3.88 2.12 5.33
CA GLN A 371 2.51 1.59 5.40
C GLN A 371 1.67 2.29 6.47
N HIS A 372 2.26 2.59 7.63
CA HIS A 372 1.59 3.36 8.68
C HIS A 372 1.15 4.73 8.16
N ARG A 373 2.06 5.47 7.53
CA ARG A 373 1.78 6.80 6.97
C ARG A 373 0.67 6.75 5.93
N TRP A 374 0.75 5.83 4.97
CA TRP A 374 -0.24 5.69 3.91
C TRP A 374 -1.63 5.32 4.44
N THR A 375 -1.70 4.40 5.38
CA THR A 375 -2.96 3.93 5.96
C THR A 375 -3.57 4.94 6.92
N CYS A 376 -2.79 5.47 7.85
CA CYS A 376 -3.23 6.48 8.80
C CYS A 376 -3.70 7.76 8.10
N GLY A 377 -2.90 8.25 7.14
CA GLY A 377 -3.24 9.44 6.36
C GLY A 377 -4.53 9.28 5.56
N ALA A 378 -4.70 8.13 4.86
CA ALA A 378 -5.90 7.86 4.10
C ALA A 378 -7.16 7.74 4.97
N ALA A 379 -7.06 7.10 6.14
CA ALA A 379 -8.15 6.98 7.11
C ALA A 379 -8.52 8.35 7.71
N ASN A 380 -7.53 9.18 8.04
CA ASN A 380 -7.73 10.54 8.51
C ASN A 380 -8.36 11.44 7.43
N LEU A 381 -7.92 11.30 6.19
CA LEU A 381 -8.50 12.02 5.06
C LEU A 381 -9.97 11.63 4.86
N PHE A 382 -10.30 10.34 4.94
CA PHE A 382 -11.69 9.89 4.84
C PHE A 382 -12.58 10.53 5.89
N ARG A 383 -12.14 10.60 7.14
CA ARG A 383 -12.84 11.29 8.22
C ARG A 383 -13.06 12.77 7.90
N LYS A 384 -12.00 13.48 7.44
CA LYS A 384 -12.06 14.94 7.17
C LYS A 384 -12.91 15.27 5.95
N MET A 385 -12.85 14.45 4.89
CA MET A 385 -13.52 14.75 3.63
C MET A 385 -14.89 14.07 3.47
N GLY A 386 -15.26 13.13 4.34
CA GLY A 386 -16.52 12.38 4.19
C GLY A 386 -17.75 13.29 4.08
N ALA A 387 -17.86 14.29 4.96
CA ALA A 387 -18.96 15.26 4.93
C ALA A 387 -18.90 16.15 3.66
N GLU A 388 -17.71 16.60 3.26
CA GLU A 388 -17.51 17.43 2.07
C GLU A 388 -17.95 16.68 0.80
N ILE A 389 -17.58 15.39 0.66
CA ILE A 389 -17.99 14.55 -0.46
C ILE A 389 -19.53 14.41 -0.53
N ILE A 390 -20.19 14.22 0.61
CA ILE A 390 -21.65 14.07 0.68
C ILE A 390 -22.35 15.36 0.28
N LEU A 391 -21.87 16.49 0.81
CA LEU A 391 -22.54 17.80 0.70
C LEU A 391 -22.29 18.49 -0.64
N THR A 392 -21.18 18.21 -1.34
CA THR A 392 -20.89 18.84 -2.63
C THR A 392 -22.01 18.58 -3.65
N LYS A 393 -22.36 19.60 -4.45
CA LYS A 393 -23.38 19.51 -5.51
C LYS A 393 -22.77 19.37 -6.92
N GLU A 394 -21.47 19.55 -7.04
CA GLU A 394 -20.76 19.65 -8.32
C GLU A 394 -20.55 18.29 -9.02
N VAL A 395 -20.69 17.18 -8.30
CA VAL A 395 -20.49 15.84 -8.85
C VAL A 395 -21.72 14.94 -8.72
N SER A 396 -21.85 13.98 -9.63
CA SER A 396 -22.95 13.03 -9.65
C SER A 396 -22.99 12.15 -8.39
N LEU A 397 -24.19 11.67 -8.02
CA LEU A 397 -24.39 10.74 -6.91
C LEU A 397 -23.54 9.46 -7.10
N TRP A 398 -23.38 8.99 -8.33
CA TRP A 398 -22.58 7.80 -8.66
C TRP A 398 -21.10 8.00 -8.32
N ARG A 399 -20.56 9.19 -8.57
CA ARG A 399 -19.18 9.53 -8.21
C ARG A 399 -19.00 9.64 -6.71
N LYS A 400 -19.96 10.21 -5.98
CA LYS A 400 -19.94 10.24 -4.51
C LYS A 400 -19.96 8.84 -3.91
N LEU A 401 -20.84 7.96 -4.43
CA LEU A 401 -20.92 6.58 -4.00
C LEU A 401 -19.60 5.84 -4.22
N TYR A 402 -18.97 6.02 -5.39
CA TYR A 402 -17.67 5.45 -5.66
C TYR A 402 -16.60 5.95 -4.68
N LEU A 403 -16.53 7.27 -4.44
CA LEU A 403 -15.55 7.86 -3.53
C LEU A 403 -15.72 7.34 -2.10
N ILE A 404 -16.96 7.38 -1.56
CA ILE A 404 -17.21 6.99 -0.17
C ILE A 404 -17.10 5.48 0.00
N TYR A 405 -17.80 4.70 -0.81
CA TYR A 405 -17.91 3.24 -0.65
C TYR A 405 -16.66 2.53 -1.13
N SER A 406 -16.34 2.58 -2.44
CA SER A 406 -15.24 1.80 -3.02
C SER A 406 -13.87 2.38 -2.68
N PHE A 407 -13.67 3.70 -2.92
CA PHE A 407 -12.36 4.32 -2.78
C PHE A 407 -11.91 4.46 -1.33
N PHE A 408 -12.76 4.99 -0.42
CA PHE A 408 -12.39 5.15 0.98
C PHE A 408 -12.78 3.94 1.84
N PHE A 409 -14.08 3.65 1.96
CA PHE A 409 -14.55 2.66 2.94
C PHE A 409 -13.98 1.27 2.66
N ILE A 410 -14.19 0.71 1.47
CA ILE A 410 -13.71 -0.64 1.16
C ILE A 410 -12.19 -0.70 1.11
N ARG A 411 -11.54 0.16 0.30
CA ARG A 411 -10.09 0.02 0.03
C ARG A 411 -9.19 0.64 1.09
N LYS A 412 -9.64 1.62 1.88
CA LYS A 412 -8.81 2.31 2.89
C LYS A 412 -9.17 1.95 4.33
N VAL A 413 -10.33 1.34 4.57
CA VAL A 413 -10.75 0.90 5.92
C VAL A 413 -10.92 -0.62 5.95
N VAL A 414 -11.88 -1.17 5.19
CA VAL A 414 -12.21 -2.60 5.27
C VAL A 414 -11.03 -3.48 4.89
N ALA A 415 -10.35 -3.19 3.78
CA ALA A 415 -9.19 -3.96 3.31
C ALA A 415 -8.01 -3.98 4.29
N HIS A 416 -7.93 -3.02 5.20
CA HIS A 416 -6.87 -2.95 6.21
C HIS A 416 -7.27 -3.60 7.54
N VAL A 417 -8.55 -3.55 7.90
CA VAL A 417 -9.05 -4.00 9.23
C VAL A 417 -9.50 -5.47 9.20
N VAL A 418 -10.26 -5.86 8.17
CA VAL A 418 -10.87 -7.19 8.12
C VAL A 418 -9.87 -8.35 8.11
N PRO A 419 -8.75 -8.30 7.37
CA PRO A 419 -7.80 -9.41 7.41
C PRO A 419 -7.28 -9.72 8.82
N PHE A 420 -6.93 -8.70 9.60
CA PHE A 420 -6.50 -8.91 10.98
C PHE A 420 -7.65 -9.41 11.86
N MET A 421 -8.80 -8.75 11.82
CA MET A 421 -9.93 -9.11 12.67
C MET A 421 -10.44 -10.52 12.40
N LEU A 422 -10.59 -10.90 11.14
CA LEU A 422 -11.09 -12.23 10.78
C LEU A 422 -10.02 -13.32 11.03
N TYR A 423 -8.81 -13.16 10.46
CA TYR A 423 -7.82 -14.25 10.44
C TYR A 423 -6.93 -14.33 11.68
N CYS A 424 -6.76 -13.23 12.42
CA CYS A 424 -5.89 -13.20 13.59
C CYS A 424 -6.66 -13.08 14.92
N VAL A 425 -7.98 -12.78 14.87
CA VAL A 425 -8.79 -12.65 16.09
C VAL A 425 -9.99 -13.60 16.07
N VAL A 426 -10.90 -13.46 15.11
CA VAL A 426 -12.18 -14.21 15.08
C VAL A 426 -11.96 -15.71 14.90
N ILE A 427 -11.18 -16.12 13.88
CA ILE A 427 -10.90 -17.54 13.65
C ILE A 427 -10.14 -18.18 14.80
N PRO A 428 -9.05 -17.60 15.35
CA PRO A 428 -8.40 -18.17 16.52
C PRO A 428 -9.30 -18.23 17.77
N LEU A 429 -10.16 -17.24 17.99
CA LEU A 429 -11.11 -17.28 19.10
C LEU A 429 -12.24 -18.31 18.91
N SER A 430 -12.70 -18.54 17.68
CA SER A 430 -13.74 -19.56 17.40
C SER A 430 -13.29 -20.97 17.74
N VAL A 431 -11.97 -21.23 17.72
CA VAL A 431 -11.42 -22.51 18.16
C VAL A 431 -11.63 -22.75 19.66
N LEU A 432 -11.67 -21.68 20.48
CA LEU A 432 -11.93 -21.75 21.92
C LEU A 432 -13.42 -21.81 22.26
N ILE A 433 -14.29 -21.49 21.32
CA ILE A 433 -15.75 -21.33 21.50
C ILE A 433 -16.47 -22.21 20.48
N PRO A 434 -16.69 -23.49 20.77
CA PRO A 434 -17.20 -24.48 19.80
C PRO A 434 -18.63 -24.19 19.32
N GLU A 435 -19.37 -23.32 20.00
CA GLU A 435 -20.70 -22.84 19.55
C GLU A 435 -20.63 -21.92 18.32
N VAL A 436 -19.44 -21.41 18.01
CA VAL A 436 -19.26 -20.47 16.89
C VAL A 436 -18.48 -21.14 15.77
N THR A 437 -19.16 -21.49 14.70
CA THR A 437 -18.54 -22.04 13.49
C THR A 437 -18.40 -20.96 12.42
N VAL A 438 -17.21 -20.80 11.86
CA VAL A 438 -16.98 -19.89 10.74
C VAL A 438 -17.12 -20.68 9.44
N PRO A 439 -18.03 -20.30 8.53
CA PRO A 439 -18.29 -21.09 7.32
C PRO A 439 -17.08 -21.11 6.37
N VAL A 440 -16.84 -22.27 5.75
CA VAL A 440 -15.69 -22.53 4.83
C VAL A 440 -15.61 -21.53 3.69
N TRP A 441 -16.76 -21.11 3.13
CA TRP A 441 -16.75 -20.11 2.07
C TRP A 441 -16.13 -18.76 2.50
N GLY A 442 -16.28 -18.38 3.76
CA GLY A 442 -15.71 -17.16 4.30
C GLY A 442 -14.21 -17.29 4.60
N VAL A 443 -13.79 -18.45 5.09
CA VAL A 443 -12.40 -18.71 5.49
C VAL A 443 -11.52 -19.05 4.29
N VAL A 444 -12.06 -19.77 3.29
CA VAL A 444 -11.27 -20.32 2.17
C VAL A 444 -11.59 -19.61 0.85
N TYR A 445 -12.86 -19.58 0.43
CA TYR A 445 -13.19 -19.15 -0.95
C TYR A 445 -13.01 -17.65 -1.17
N ILE A 446 -13.39 -16.80 -0.21
CA ILE A 446 -13.22 -15.36 -0.32
C ILE A 446 -11.74 -14.99 -0.42
N PRO A 447 -10.86 -15.35 0.55
CA PRO A 447 -9.45 -14.98 0.48
C PRO A 447 -8.73 -15.61 -0.71
N THR A 448 -9.06 -16.86 -1.06
CA THR A 448 -8.48 -17.52 -2.25
C THR A 448 -8.81 -16.76 -3.52
N THR A 449 -10.06 -16.34 -3.71
CA THR A 449 -10.47 -15.58 -4.90
C THR A 449 -9.75 -14.24 -4.96
N ILE A 450 -9.68 -13.49 -3.85
CA ILE A 450 -8.96 -12.22 -3.78
C ILE A 450 -7.48 -12.46 -4.10
N THR A 451 -6.85 -13.45 -3.49
CA THR A 451 -5.44 -13.78 -3.71
C THR A 451 -5.15 -14.14 -5.17
N LEU A 452 -6.03 -14.90 -5.81
CA LEU A 452 -5.91 -15.26 -7.23
C LEU A 452 -6.01 -14.02 -8.14
N LEU A 453 -6.88 -13.05 -7.81
CA LEU A 453 -6.98 -11.78 -8.56
C LEU A 453 -5.67 -10.99 -8.50
N TYR A 454 -4.97 -11.00 -7.35
CA TYR A 454 -3.63 -10.41 -7.22
C TYR A 454 -2.58 -11.20 -8.03
N ALA A 455 -2.58 -12.53 -7.92
CA ALA A 455 -1.62 -13.42 -8.56
C ALA A 455 -1.67 -13.36 -10.09
N ILE A 456 -2.85 -13.31 -10.68
CA ILE A 456 -3.03 -13.21 -12.15
C ILE A 456 -2.34 -11.96 -12.71
N ARG A 457 -2.22 -10.91 -11.93
CA ARG A 457 -1.55 -9.65 -12.35
C ARG A 457 -0.03 -9.67 -12.18
N SER A 458 0.51 -10.62 -11.41
CA SER A 458 1.95 -10.84 -11.20
C SER A 458 2.31 -12.33 -11.32
N PRO A 459 2.21 -12.94 -12.53
CA PRO A 459 2.36 -14.40 -12.70
C PRO A 459 3.70 -14.96 -12.22
N SER A 460 4.77 -14.17 -12.32
CA SER A 460 6.10 -14.54 -11.84
C SER A 460 6.20 -14.72 -10.32
N SER A 461 5.21 -14.24 -9.56
CA SER A 461 5.20 -14.24 -8.09
C SER A 461 4.20 -15.23 -7.48
N ILE A 462 3.52 -16.06 -8.28
CA ILE A 462 2.47 -16.99 -7.82
C ILE A 462 3.00 -17.94 -6.73
N HIS A 463 4.23 -18.43 -6.84
CA HIS A 463 4.81 -19.34 -5.87
C HIS A 463 5.10 -18.70 -4.49
N PHE A 464 5.03 -17.38 -4.38
CA PHE A 464 5.17 -16.66 -3.10
C PHE A 464 3.85 -16.42 -2.38
N ILE A 465 2.71 -16.85 -2.93
CA ILE A 465 1.37 -16.61 -2.35
C ILE A 465 1.27 -17.04 -0.88
N PRO A 466 1.73 -18.24 -0.44
CA PRO A 466 1.64 -18.62 0.96
C PRO A 466 2.38 -17.63 1.89
N PHE A 467 3.58 -17.23 1.51
CA PHE A 467 4.37 -16.23 2.25
C PHE A 467 3.72 -14.85 2.22
N TRP A 468 3.12 -14.48 1.09
CA TRP A 468 2.39 -13.22 0.96
C TRP A 468 1.18 -13.17 1.91
N ILE A 469 0.37 -14.23 1.99
CA ILE A 469 -0.79 -14.29 2.89
C ILE A 469 -0.35 -14.13 4.35
N LEU A 470 0.65 -14.89 4.78
CA LEU A 470 1.18 -14.84 6.14
C LEU A 470 1.76 -13.45 6.48
N PHE A 471 2.53 -12.88 5.56
CA PHE A 471 3.10 -11.55 5.72
C PHE A 471 2.02 -10.45 5.74
N GLU A 472 1.03 -10.52 4.85
CA GLU A 472 -0.07 -9.55 4.80
C GLU A 472 -0.92 -9.59 6.08
N ASN A 473 -1.09 -10.74 6.72
CA ASN A 473 -1.78 -10.84 8.00
C ASN A 473 -1.00 -10.13 9.13
N VAL A 474 0.33 -10.24 9.16
CA VAL A 474 1.16 -9.47 10.10
C VAL A 474 1.05 -7.98 9.81
N MET A 475 1.14 -7.59 8.53
CA MET A 475 1.01 -6.19 8.14
C MET A 475 -0.39 -5.63 8.36
N SER A 476 -1.44 -6.46 8.28
CA SER A 476 -2.81 -6.05 8.56
C SER A 476 -3.00 -5.60 10.01
N PHE A 477 -2.27 -6.19 10.98
CA PHE A 477 -2.23 -5.71 12.35
C PHE A 477 -1.76 -4.25 12.44
N HIS A 478 -0.65 -3.92 11.78
CA HIS A 478 -0.12 -2.55 11.75
C HIS A 478 -1.05 -1.59 11.03
N ARG A 479 -1.63 -2.02 9.91
CA ARG A 479 -2.59 -1.21 9.15
C ARG A 479 -3.88 -1.00 9.92
N THR A 480 -4.40 -2.01 10.65
CA THR A 480 -5.56 -1.88 11.53
C THR A 480 -5.31 -0.80 12.58
N LYS A 481 -4.17 -0.88 13.28
CA LYS A 481 -3.77 0.14 14.26
C LYS A 481 -3.69 1.54 13.63
N ALA A 482 -3.05 1.66 12.47
CA ALA A 482 -2.92 2.92 11.74
C ALA A 482 -4.28 3.47 11.28
N THR A 483 -5.20 2.60 10.84
CA THR A 483 -6.56 2.98 10.45
C THR A 483 -7.33 3.59 11.62
N PHE A 484 -7.29 2.95 12.79
CA PHE A 484 -7.96 3.49 13.98
C PHE A 484 -7.32 4.80 14.47
N ILE A 485 -5.99 4.90 14.46
CA ILE A 485 -5.28 6.16 14.77
C ILE A 485 -5.74 7.28 13.84
N GLY A 486 -5.83 7.02 12.53
CA GLY A 486 -6.27 8.00 11.54
C GLY A 486 -7.75 8.39 11.68
N LEU A 487 -8.66 7.41 11.86
CA LEU A 487 -10.09 7.65 12.02
C LEU A 487 -10.43 8.40 13.32
N LEU A 488 -9.71 8.11 14.41
CA LEU A 488 -9.97 8.69 15.73
C LEU A 488 -9.09 9.91 16.03
N GLU A 489 -8.15 10.26 15.13
CA GLU A 489 -7.14 11.32 15.31
C GLU A 489 -6.35 11.19 16.63
N LEU A 490 -5.88 10.00 16.93
CA LEU A 490 -5.13 9.72 18.14
C LEU A 490 -3.64 10.10 17.96
N GLY A 491 -3.12 10.96 18.83
CA GLY A 491 -1.70 11.35 18.84
C GLY A 491 -1.26 12.21 17.63
N SER A 492 -0.01 12.10 17.22
CA SER A 492 0.59 12.89 16.12
C SER A 492 0.28 12.28 14.74
N VAL A 493 -0.98 12.40 14.29
CA VAL A 493 -1.46 11.84 13.01
C VAL A 493 -0.73 12.43 11.81
N ASN A 494 -0.18 13.64 11.93
CA ASN A 494 0.45 14.38 10.82
C ASN A 494 1.98 14.37 10.88
N GLU A 495 2.60 13.52 11.69
CA GLU A 495 4.06 13.43 11.76
C GLU A 495 4.63 12.65 10.56
N TRP A 496 5.54 13.30 9.83
CA TRP A 496 6.21 12.70 8.69
C TRP A 496 7.64 12.31 9.02
N VAL A 497 7.88 11.00 9.16
CA VAL A 497 9.22 10.43 9.24
C VAL A 497 9.62 9.91 7.86
N VAL A 498 10.71 10.45 7.30
CA VAL A 498 11.21 10.03 5.98
C VAL A 498 11.72 8.58 6.02
N THR A 499 11.43 7.81 4.98
CA THR A 499 11.90 6.44 4.82
C THR A 499 13.29 6.47 4.21
N GLU A 500 14.31 5.97 4.93
CA GLU A 500 15.67 5.83 4.41
C GLU A 500 15.70 4.89 3.20
N LYS A 501 16.38 5.30 2.12
CA LYS A 501 16.62 4.53 0.90
C LYS A 501 18.11 4.33 0.69
N LEU A 502 18.48 3.17 0.13
CA LEU A 502 19.90 2.78 0.04
C LEU A 502 20.59 3.32 -1.21
N GLY A 503 19.85 3.79 -2.20
CA GLY A 503 20.40 4.20 -3.48
C GLY A 503 21.00 3.01 -4.29
N ASN A 504 21.40 3.26 -5.54
CA ASN A 504 22.09 2.26 -6.36
C ASN A 504 23.56 2.16 -5.93
N SER A 505 23.89 1.35 -4.93
CA SER A 505 25.25 1.08 -4.45
C SER A 505 26.16 0.30 -5.43
N ASN A 506 25.76 0.16 -6.70
CA ASN A 506 26.50 -0.58 -7.73
C ASN A 506 27.51 0.24 -8.53
N GLY A 507 27.86 1.44 -8.08
CA GLY A 507 28.86 2.27 -8.76
C GLY A 507 29.79 2.99 -7.80
N THR A 508 30.99 2.47 -7.62
CA THR A 508 32.12 3.01 -6.88
C THR A 508 32.09 2.74 -5.37
N LYS A 509 32.90 1.78 -4.96
CA LYS A 509 33.37 1.63 -3.58
C LYS A 509 34.15 2.89 -3.20
N SER A 510 33.49 3.91 -2.69
CA SER A 510 34.12 4.89 -1.82
C SER A 510 34.23 4.25 -0.44
N GLU A 511 35.42 4.35 0.14
CA GLU A 511 35.81 3.76 1.40
C GLU A 511 34.73 3.85 2.48
N PRO A 512 34.48 2.78 3.24
CA PRO A 512 33.54 2.82 4.34
C PRO A 512 34.13 3.73 5.42
N GLN A 513 33.60 4.94 5.56
CA GLN A 513 33.69 5.61 6.85
C GLN A 513 33.00 4.68 7.85
N ILE A 514 33.81 4.09 8.72
CA ILE A 514 33.38 3.28 9.86
C ILE A 514 32.65 4.21 10.82
N LEU A 515 31.40 4.55 10.50
CA LEU A 515 30.43 4.93 11.51
C LEU A 515 30.11 3.63 12.25
N GLU A 516 30.67 3.46 13.44
CA GLU A 516 30.31 2.39 14.36
C GLU A 516 28.78 2.40 14.49
N LYS A 517 28.13 1.46 13.81
CA LYS A 517 26.70 1.22 14.01
C LYS A 517 26.51 0.87 15.48
N PRO A 518 25.77 1.65 16.25
CA PRO A 518 25.54 1.33 17.66
C PRO A 518 25.03 -0.11 17.71
N ARG A 519 25.67 -0.96 18.53
CA ARG A 519 25.22 -2.34 18.78
C ARG A 519 23.79 -2.26 19.30
N CYS A 520 22.81 -2.40 18.40
CA CYS A 520 21.39 -2.48 18.77
C CYS A 520 21.22 -3.65 19.73
N ARG A 521 20.85 -3.38 20.97
CA ARG A 521 20.43 -4.42 21.90
C ARG A 521 19.26 -5.19 21.30
N PHE A 522 19.20 -6.51 21.52
CA PHE A 522 18.11 -7.38 21.02
C PHE A 522 16.72 -6.77 21.31
N TRP A 523 16.53 -6.23 22.51
CA TRP A 523 15.28 -5.60 22.96
C TRP A 523 14.87 -4.35 22.16
N ASP A 524 15.81 -3.61 21.56
CA ASP A 524 15.51 -2.43 20.74
C ASP A 524 14.91 -2.80 19.36
N ARG A 525 15.02 -4.08 18.98
CA ARG A 525 14.46 -4.64 17.73
C ARG A 525 13.10 -5.28 17.94
N CYS A 526 12.80 -5.73 19.16
CA CYS A 526 11.58 -6.46 19.47
C CYS A 526 10.37 -5.53 19.53
N THR A 527 9.29 -5.97 18.90
CA THR A 527 7.97 -5.33 18.97
C THR A 527 7.06 -6.17 19.87
N ILE A 528 6.78 -5.67 21.07
CA ILE A 528 6.01 -6.39 22.10
C ILE A 528 4.61 -6.76 21.60
N SER A 529 3.96 -5.89 20.84
CA SER A 529 2.61 -6.11 20.34
C SER A 529 2.48 -7.34 19.44
N GLU A 530 3.43 -7.57 18.54
CA GLU A 530 3.43 -8.76 17.67
C GLU A 530 3.78 -10.03 18.43
N ILE A 531 4.64 -9.92 19.44
CA ILE A 531 4.97 -11.05 20.31
C ILE A 531 3.74 -11.47 21.12
N LEU A 532 2.96 -10.51 21.65
CA LEU A 532 1.71 -10.82 22.35
C LEU A 532 0.68 -11.50 21.44
N VAL A 533 0.54 -11.03 20.19
CA VAL A 533 -0.33 -11.70 19.21
C VAL A 533 0.20 -13.11 18.91
N ALA A 534 1.51 -13.30 18.76
CA ALA A 534 2.10 -14.62 18.55
C ALA A 534 1.79 -15.58 19.70
N ILE A 535 1.95 -15.13 20.95
CA ILE A 535 1.63 -15.93 22.15
C ILE A 535 0.16 -16.32 22.17
N PHE A 536 -0.74 -15.38 21.89
CA PHE A 536 -2.18 -15.65 21.79
C PHE A 536 -2.48 -16.71 20.72
N LEU A 537 -1.91 -16.57 19.52
CA LEU A 537 -2.10 -17.53 18.44
C LEU A 537 -1.51 -18.91 18.76
N PHE A 538 -0.33 -18.97 19.41
CA PHE A 538 0.22 -20.23 19.90
C PHE A 538 -0.70 -20.92 20.90
N PHE A 539 -1.29 -20.16 21.81
CA PHE A 539 -2.25 -20.71 22.77
C PHE A 539 -3.48 -21.30 22.04
N CYS A 540 -4.10 -20.55 21.11
CA CYS A 540 -5.25 -21.03 20.35
C CYS A 540 -4.90 -22.26 19.50
N ALA A 541 -3.73 -22.27 18.83
CA ALA A 541 -3.27 -23.41 18.04
C ALA A 541 -3.05 -24.65 18.87
N THR A 542 -2.43 -24.51 20.05
CA THR A 542 -2.19 -25.64 20.98
C THR A 542 -3.51 -26.18 21.53
N TYR A 543 -4.44 -25.29 21.87
CA TYR A 543 -5.78 -25.67 22.33
C TYR A 543 -6.51 -26.48 21.23
N ASN A 544 -6.48 -26.01 19.98
CA ASN A 544 -7.10 -26.72 18.86
C ASN A 544 -6.43 -28.05 18.54
N LEU A 545 -5.08 -28.13 18.62
CA LEU A 545 -4.35 -29.38 18.41
C LEU A 545 -4.73 -30.46 19.43
N VAL A 546 -4.94 -30.05 20.71
CA VAL A 546 -5.19 -30.99 21.81
C VAL A 546 -6.67 -31.37 21.92
N LEU A 547 -7.58 -30.40 21.73
CA LEU A 547 -8.99 -30.52 22.04
C LEU A 547 -9.89 -30.36 20.80
N GLY A 548 -9.39 -29.83 19.70
CA GLY A 548 -10.17 -29.62 18.48
C GLY A 548 -10.25 -30.88 17.59
N ASP A 549 -11.28 -30.91 16.77
CA ASP A 549 -11.53 -32.00 15.78
C ASP A 549 -11.21 -31.57 14.36
N ASP A 550 -10.71 -30.32 14.15
CA ASP A 550 -10.37 -29.74 12.86
C ASP A 550 -8.87 -29.47 12.71
N PHE A 551 -8.45 -28.94 11.55
CA PHE A 551 -7.04 -28.68 11.22
C PHE A 551 -6.67 -27.21 11.28
N TYR A 552 -7.46 -26.33 11.91
CA TYR A 552 -7.14 -24.90 12.02
C TYR A 552 -5.81 -24.64 12.72
N PHE A 553 -5.37 -25.54 13.62
CA PHE A 553 -4.09 -25.43 14.32
C PHE A 553 -2.91 -25.26 13.36
N VAL A 554 -2.92 -25.89 12.19
CA VAL A 554 -1.83 -25.78 11.20
C VAL A 554 -1.67 -24.34 10.73
N TYR A 555 -2.77 -23.74 10.32
CA TYR A 555 -2.79 -22.34 9.88
C TYR A 555 -2.42 -21.39 11.03
N ILE A 556 -3.01 -21.60 12.21
CA ILE A 556 -2.80 -20.72 13.35
C ILE A 556 -1.34 -20.79 13.84
N TYR A 557 -0.70 -21.97 13.85
CA TYR A 557 0.73 -22.09 14.17
C TYR A 557 1.61 -21.38 13.15
N LEU A 558 1.37 -21.55 11.85
CA LEU A 558 2.12 -20.84 10.81
C LEU A 558 2.01 -19.33 10.99
N GLN A 559 0.83 -18.84 11.31
CA GLN A 559 0.58 -17.44 11.57
C GLN A 559 1.29 -16.96 12.84
N ALA A 560 1.25 -17.74 13.93
CA ALA A 560 1.95 -17.46 15.19
C ALA A 560 3.47 -17.35 14.99
N ILE A 561 4.06 -18.29 14.26
CA ILE A 561 5.49 -18.27 13.92
C ILE A 561 5.83 -17.01 13.12
N THR A 562 4.99 -16.64 12.16
CA THR A 562 5.22 -15.44 11.33
C THR A 562 5.16 -14.16 12.17
N PHE A 563 4.21 -14.03 13.09
CA PHE A 563 4.15 -12.92 14.05
C PHE A 563 5.37 -12.90 14.99
N LEU A 564 5.84 -14.05 15.44
CA LEU A 564 7.04 -14.15 16.27
C LEU A 564 8.29 -13.69 15.52
N ILE A 565 8.50 -14.16 14.28
CA ILE A 565 9.62 -13.74 13.42
C ILE A 565 9.57 -12.23 13.17
N ALA A 566 8.40 -11.69 12.84
CA ALA A 566 8.23 -10.26 12.63
C ALA A 566 8.43 -9.45 13.91
N GLY A 567 7.96 -9.96 15.06
CA GLY A 567 8.09 -9.34 16.38
C GLY A 567 9.51 -9.31 16.91
N THR A 568 10.35 -10.28 16.57
CA THR A 568 11.78 -10.31 16.94
C THR A 568 12.67 -9.42 16.06
N GLY A 569 12.12 -8.84 14.97
CA GLY A 569 12.84 -7.91 14.10
C GLY A 569 13.90 -8.56 13.19
N PHE A 570 13.93 -9.89 13.07
CA PHE A 570 14.84 -10.59 12.16
C PHE A 570 14.40 -10.56 10.69
N CYS A 571 13.18 -10.15 10.40
CA CYS A 571 12.68 -10.07 9.04
C CYS A 571 13.31 -8.89 8.28
N GLY A 572 14.01 -9.17 7.16
CA GLY A 572 14.61 -8.13 6.30
C GLY A 572 16.02 -7.65 6.73
N THR A 573 16.66 -8.28 7.72
CA THR A 573 18.07 -8.05 7.97
C THR A 573 18.89 -8.97 7.05
N SER A 574 19.46 -8.44 5.95
CA SER A 574 20.53 -9.15 5.27
C SER A 574 21.72 -9.23 6.22
N SER A 575 22.08 -10.43 6.62
CA SER A 575 23.38 -10.66 7.25
C SER A 575 24.46 -10.49 6.18
N SER A 576 24.96 -9.28 6.00
CA SER A 576 26.22 -9.06 5.32
C SER A 576 27.34 -9.49 6.30
N ASN A 577 27.49 -10.80 6.50
CA ASN A 577 28.65 -11.43 7.09
C ASN A 577 29.05 -12.57 6.18
N SER A 578 29.90 -12.30 5.23
CA SER A 578 30.96 -13.19 4.73
C SER A 578 31.91 -12.37 3.88
#